data_22432dd9f21183e01046bff5fc5205b6
#
_entry.id   22432dd9f21183e01046bff5fc5205b6
#
_cell.length_a   1.000
_cell.length_b   1.000
_cell.length_c   1.000
_cell.angle_alpha   90.00
_cell.angle_beta   90.00
_cell.angle_gamma   90.00
#
_symmetry.space_group_name_H-M   'P 1'
#
loop_
_entity.id
_entity.type
_entity.pdbx_description
1 polymer ?
#
loop_
_entity_poly.entity_id
_entity_poly.type
_entity_poly.pdbx_seq_one_letter_code
_entity_poly.pdbx_strand_id
1 'polypeptide(L)'
;MVYYLRGEAPKVNGQAGRDPSDGYTAFKERLRNFMEERDWKQFHNPKDLAIALSLEASELLEHFLWKNGEEVSSRVASHGEDIRDEAADIGIYLMELCDVLGVDLVEAMSTKLDKAGLKYPVEKAKGTSRKYTELDHK
;
A
#
# COMPACT_ATOMS: atom_id res chain seq x y z
N MET A 1 -14.15 13.04 4.17
CA MET A 1 -14.41 11.77 3.45
C MET A 1 -13.36 10.69 3.76
N VAL A 2 -12.24 11.06 4.33
CA VAL A 2 -11.11 10.21 4.76
C VAL A 2 -11.44 9.36 6.02
N TYR A 3 -12.48 9.68 6.77
CA TYR A 3 -12.79 9.08 8.08
C TYR A 3 -13.72 7.87 8.07
N TYR A 4 -14.13 7.38 6.92
CA TYR A 4 -15.19 6.35 6.85
C TYR A 4 -14.74 4.91 7.04
N LEU A 5 -13.43 4.61 7.01
CA LEU A 5 -12.92 3.26 7.19
C LEU A 5 -12.56 2.90 8.64
N ARG A 6 -12.60 3.85 9.57
CA ARG A 6 -12.35 3.63 11.01
C ARG A 6 -13.62 3.15 11.72
N GLY A 7 -13.99 1.92 11.49
CA GLY A 7 -15.04 1.20 12.21
C GLY A 7 -14.53 -0.18 12.61
N GLU A 8 -14.85 -0.65 13.83
CA GLU A 8 -14.49 -2.01 14.26
C GLU A 8 -14.97 -3.04 13.24
N ALA A 9 -14.03 -3.65 12.52
CA ALA A 9 -14.33 -4.70 11.57
C ALA A 9 -14.67 -6.00 12.28
N PRO A 10 -15.69 -6.76 11.82
CA PRO A 10 -15.94 -8.09 12.34
C PRO A 10 -14.72 -8.99 12.06
N LYS A 11 -14.26 -9.71 13.10
CA LYS A 11 -13.14 -10.66 13.00
C LYS A 11 -13.47 -11.75 11.97
N VAL A 12 -12.82 -11.70 10.82
CA VAL A 12 -12.93 -12.74 9.79
C VAL A 12 -11.92 -13.84 10.12
N ASN A 13 -12.42 -15.03 10.45
CA ASN A 13 -11.61 -16.22 10.70
C ASN A 13 -10.80 -16.58 9.45
N GLY A 14 -9.46 -16.69 9.62
CA GLY A 14 -8.52 -17.04 8.56
C GLY A 14 -8.81 -18.44 7.99
N GLN A 15 -8.89 -18.53 6.67
CA GLN A 15 -8.80 -19.79 5.93
C GLN A 15 -7.40 -19.90 5.31
N ALA A 16 -6.68 -20.93 5.72
CA ALA A 16 -5.42 -21.36 5.11
C ALA A 16 -5.68 -21.95 3.71
N GLY A 17 -4.86 -21.61 2.72
CA GLY A 17 -4.72 -22.36 1.48
C GLY A 17 -5.36 -21.73 0.24
N ARG A 18 -5.22 -20.40 0.03
CA ARG A 18 -5.57 -19.76 -1.25
C ARG A 18 -4.30 -19.39 -2.02
N ASP A 19 -4.35 -19.58 -3.35
CA ASP A 19 -3.36 -19.02 -4.26
C ASP A 19 -3.27 -17.50 -4.04
N PRO A 20 -2.08 -16.89 -3.92
CA PRO A 20 -1.94 -15.44 -3.73
C PRO A 20 -2.63 -14.61 -4.82
N SER A 21 -2.73 -15.11 -6.06
CA SER A 21 -3.45 -14.46 -7.16
C SER A 21 -4.95 -14.43 -6.93
N ASP A 22 -5.52 -15.48 -6.33
CA ASP A 22 -6.95 -15.54 -5.98
C ASP A 22 -7.30 -14.53 -4.88
N GLY A 23 -6.38 -14.28 -3.95
CA GLY A 23 -6.57 -13.34 -2.84
C GLY A 23 -6.72 -11.89 -3.31
N TYR A 24 -5.88 -11.43 -4.23
CA TYR A 24 -5.94 -10.08 -4.77
C TYR A 24 -7.23 -9.83 -5.56
N THR A 25 -7.57 -10.73 -6.48
CA THR A 25 -8.78 -10.63 -7.30
C THR A 25 -10.04 -10.67 -6.44
N ALA A 26 -10.13 -11.61 -5.51
CA ALA A 26 -11.27 -11.72 -4.60
C ALA A 26 -11.42 -10.49 -3.70
N PHE A 27 -10.32 -9.90 -3.23
CA PHE A 27 -10.37 -8.67 -2.44
C PHE A 27 -10.81 -7.47 -3.29
N LYS A 28 -10.32 -7.35 -4.52
CA LYS A 28 -10.72 -6.29 -5.48
C LYS A 28 -12.23 -6.34 -5.76
N GLU A 29 -12.80 -7.53 -5.98
CA GLU A 29 -14.23 -7.71 -6.16
C GLU A 29 -15.03 -7.31 -4.90
N ARG A 30 -14.56 -7.72 -3.72
CA ARG A 30 -15.18 -7.34 -2.45
C ARG A 30 -15.16 -5.82 -2.26
N LEU A 31 -14.07 -5.15 -2.59
CA LEU A 31 -13.93 -3.70 -2.51
C LEU A 31 -14.89 -3.00 -3.46
N ARG A 32 -15.00 -3.46 -4.71
CA ARG A 32 -15.98 -2.93 -5.67
C ARG A 32 -17.41 -3.02 -5.16
N ASN A 33 -17.80 -4.18 -4.65
CA ASN A 33 -19.15 -4.40 -4.09
C ASN A 33 -19.40 -3.47 -2.91
N PHE A 34 -18.41 -3.30 -2.02
CA PHE A 34 -18.50 -2.38 -0.89
C PHE A 34 -18.79 -0.94 -1.33
N MET A 35 -18.15 -0.48 -2.40
CA MET A 35 -18.33 0.85 -2.97
C MET A 35 -19.68 1.00 -3.69
N GLU A 36 -20.10 -0.03 -4.41
CA GLU A 36 -21.39 -0.06 -5.12
C GLU A 36 -22.57 -0.02 -4.16
N GLU A 37 -22.57 -0.84 -3.12
CA GLU A 37 -23.62 -0.87 -2.10
C GLU A 37 -23.86 0.48 -1.41
N ARG A 38 -22.85 1.36 -1.41
CA ARG A 38 -22.88 2.69 -0.78
C ARG A 38 -23.01 3.83 -1.76
N ASP A 39 -23.08 3.50 -3.06
CA ASP A 39 -23.08 4.50 -4.16
C ASP A 39 -21.90 5.50 -4.07
N TRP A 40 -20.72 5.02 -3.61
CA TRP A 40 -19.55 5.86 -3.39
C TRP A 40 -18.70 6.09 -4.62
N LYS A 41 -18.87 5.30 -5.69
CA LYS A 41 -18.15 5.46 -6.95
C LYS A 41 -18.26 6.88 -7.54
N GLN A 42 -19.39 7.55 -7.35
CA GLN A 42 -19.60 8.92 -7.79
C GLN A 42 -18.66 9.94 -7.17
N PHE A 43 -18.08 9.64 -6.00
CA PHE A 43 -17.15 10.52 -5.28
C PHE A 43 -15.68 10.14 -5.50
N HIS A 44 -15.39 8.96 -6.05
CA HIS A 44 -14.07 8.39 -6.20
C HIS A 44 -13.50 8.67 -7.60
N ASN A 45 -13.12 9.91 -7.86
CA ASN A 45 -12.36 10.29 -9.03
C ASN A 45 -10.84 10.22 -8.78
N PRO A 46 -9.98 10.17 -9.81
CA PRO A 46 -8.54 10.01 -9.63
C PRO A 46 -7.88 11.06 -8.74
N LYS A 47 -8.33 12.30 -8.79
CA LYS A 47 -7.78 13.39 -7.97
C LYS A 47 -8.07 13.17 -6.49
N ASP A 48 -9.32 12.88 -6.15
CA ASP A 48 -9.73 12.74 -4.76
C ASP A 48 -9.17 11.44 -4.14
N LEU A 49 -9.07 10.36 -4.92
CA LEU A 49 -8.38 9.14 -4.51
C LEU A 49 -6.87 9.36 -4.27
N ALA A 50 -6.20 10.15 -5.12
CA ALA A 50 -4.78 10.47 -4.93
C ALA A 50 -4.57 11.35 -3.68
N ILE A 51 -5.51 12.26 -3.38
CA ILE A 51 -5.49 13.05 -2.13
C ILE A 51 -5.65 12.12 -0.93
N ALA A 52 -6.68 11.25 -0.92
CA ALA A 52 -6.92 10.30 0.16
C ALA A 52 -5.69 9.41 0.40
N LEU A 53 -5.14 8.79 -0.64
CA LEU A 53 -3.91 7.99 -0.56
C LEU A 53 -2.75 8.76 0.08
N SER A 54 -2.59 10.05 -0.25
CA SER A 54 -1.53 10.89 0.31
C SER A 54 -1.75 11.20 1.78
N LEU A 55 -3.01 11.36 2.22
CA LEU A 55 -3.37 11.58 3.61
C LEU A 55 -3.08 10.34 4.46
N GLU A 56 -3.50 9.15 4.03
CA GLU A 56 -3.21 7.90 4.75
C GLU A 56 -1.68 7.63 4.82
N ALA A 57 -0.95 7.90 3.75
CA ALA A 57 0.50 7.82 3.77
C ALA A 57 1.14 8.81 4.77
N SER A 58 0.54 9.97 4.99
CA SER A 58 0.97 10.94 5.99
C SER A 58 0.63 10.48 7.41
N GLU A 59 -0.54 9.87 7.62
CA GLU A 59 -0.93 9.29 8.91
C GLU A 59 0.00 8.12 9.29
N LEU A 60 0.34 7.26 8.34
CA LEU A 60 1.38 6.25 8.55
C LEU A 60 2.74 6.86 8.91
N LEU A 61 3.14 7.96 8.24
CA LEU A 61 4.39 8.66 8.53
C LEU A 61 4.42 9.23 9.95
N GLU A 62 3.29 9.75 10.47
CA GLU A 62 3.20 10.33 11.82
C GLU A 62 3.60 9.34 12.91
N HIS A 63 3.37 8.03 12.71
CA HIS A 63 3.83 7.02 13.64
C HIS A 63 5.35 7.01 13.86
N PHE A 64 6.12 7.43 12.88
CA PHE A 64 7.59 7.35 12.85
C PHE A 64 8.27 8.73 12.91
N LEU A 65 7.50 9.82 12.76
CA LEU A 65 8.03 11.17 12.73
C LEU A 65 8.82 11.48 14.02
N TRP A 66 10.02 12.01 13.84
CA TRP A 66 10.95 12.39 14.91
C TRP A 66 11.39 11.26 15.86
N LYS A 67 11.28 10.01 15.45
CA LYS A 67 11.68 8.84 16.25
C LYS A 67 13.01 8.28 15.78
N ASN A 68 13.87 7.91 16.74
CA ASN A 68 15.09 7.13 16.48
C ASN A 68 14.78 5.61 16.37
N GLY A 69 15.78 4.76 16.09
CA GLY A 69 15.58 3.35 15.84
C GLY A 69 14.92 2.57 17.01
N GLU A 70 15.23 2.90 18.26
CA GLU A 70 14.65 2.27 19.46
C GLU A 70 13.20 2.72 19.67
N GLU A 71 12.94 4.00 19.48
CA GLU A 71 11.58 4.58 19.57
C GLU A 71 10.67 4.07 18.45
N VAL A 72 11.19 3.84 17.24
CA VAL A 72 10.47 3.17 16.15
C VAL A 72 10.07 1.76 16.56
N SER A 73 10.99 0.96 17.12
CA SER A 73 10.71 -0.40 17.58
C SER A 73 9.63 -0.42 18.67
N SER A 74 9.73 0.50 19.64
CA SER A 74 8.72 0.65 20.69
C SER A 74 7.36 1.09 20.14
N ARG A 75 7.35 2.00 19.15
CA ARG A 75 6.12 2.45 18.50
C ARG A 75 5.42 1.30 17.77
N VAL A 76 6.16 0.51 17.00
CA VAL A 76 5.62 -0.67 16.29
C VAL A 76 5.03 -1.67 17.30
N ALA A 77 5.70 -1.90 18.44
CA ALA A 77 5.20 -2.82 19.45
C ALA A 77 3.92 -2.35 20.14
N SER A 78 3.76 -1.04 20.35
CA SER A 78 2.63 -0.47 21.10
C SER A 78 1.44 -0.04 20.23
N HIS A 79 1.65 0.22 18.92
CA HIS A 79 0.65 0.74 17.98
C HIS A 79 0.62 -0.08 16.67
N GLY A 80 0.93 -1.37 16.76
CA GLY A 80 1.00 -2.23 15.58
C GLY A 80 -0.34 -2.39 14.85
N GLU A 81 -1.47 -2.28 15.55
CA GLU A 81 -2.79 -2.31 14.92
C GLU A 81 -3.07 -1.01 14.15
N ASP A 82 -2.82 0.15 14.75
CA ASP A 82 -2.99 1.44 14.07
C ASP A 82 -2.11 1.52 12.81
N ILE A 83 -0.82 1.16 12.92
CA ILE A 83 0.13 1.12 11.78
C ILE A 83 -0.35 0.17 10.68
N ARG A 84 -0.93 -0.98 11.05
CA ARG A 84 -1.48 -1.92 10.08
C ARG A 84 -2.70 -1.36 9.37
N ASP A 85 -3.55 -0.64 10.09
CA ASP A 85 -4.76 -0.06 9.54
C ASP A 85 -4.42 1.06 8.56
N GLU A 86 -3.48 1.97 8.88
CA GLU A 86 -3.00 2.98 7.92
C GLU A 86 -2.37 2.35 6.66
N ALA A 87 -1.59 1.28 6.84
CA ALA A 87 -1.03 0.55 5.69
C ALA A 87 -2.12 -0.12 4.84
N ALA A 88 -3.20 -0.59 5.44
CA ALA A 88 -4.34 -1.15 4.74
C ALA A 88 -5.12 -0.08 3.96
N ASP A 89 -5.34 1.10 4.56
CA ASP A 89 -6.04 2.21 3.91
C ASP A 89 -5.26 2.74 2.70
N ILE A 90 -3.93 2.87 2.79
CA ILE A 90 -3.05 3.15 1.65
C ILE A 90 -3.25 2.11 0.53
N GLY A 91 -3.28 0.82 0.88
CA GLY A 91 -3.48 -0.27 -0.08
C GLY A 91 -4.85 -0.20 -0.76
N ILE A 92 -5.90 0.08 -0.01
CA ILE A 92 -7.27 0.21 -0.50
C ILE A 92 -7.39 1.37 -1.49
N TYR A 93 -6.96 2.58 -1.10
CA TYR A 93 -7.03 3.74 -1.99
C TYR A 93 -6.15 3.60 -3.24
N LEU A 94 -4.99 2.94 -3.12
CA LEU A 94 -4.16 2.63 -4.29
C LEU A 94 -4.86 1.68 -5.26
N MET A 95 -5.52 0.63 -4.76
CA MET A 95 -6.28 -0.31 -5.59
C MET A 95 -7.45 0.38 -6.28
N GLU A 96 -8.20 1.23 -5.58
CA GLU A 96 -9.30 2.01 -6.15
C GLU A 96 -8.81 2.99 -7.23
N LEU A 97 -7.73 3.71 -6.96
CA LEU A 97 -7.12 4.62 -7.93
C LEU A 97 -6.70 3.87 -9.20
N CYS A 98 -6.07 2.72 -9.06
CA CYS A 98 -5.70 1.87 -10.21
C CYS A 98 -6.93 1.36 -10.96
N ASP A 99 -8.00 0.98 -10.25
CA ASP A 99 -9.25 0.54 -10.88
C ASP A 99 -9.90 1.64 -11.71
N VAL A 100 -9.99 2.85 -11.18
CA VAL A 100 -10.55 4.03 -11.88
C VAL A 100 -9.69 4.44 -13.08
N LEU A 101 -8.37 4.29 -13.00
CA LEU A 101 -7.43 4.59 -14.08
C LEU A 101 -7.30 3.45 -15.11
N GLY A 102 -7.92 2.29 -14.89
CA GLY A 102 -7.77 1.11 -15.75
C GLY A 102 -6.36 0.51 -15.70
N VAL A 103 -5.62 0.69 -14.61
CA VAL A 103 -4.27 0.17 -14.42
C VAL A 103 -4.34 -1.20 -13.73
N ASP A 104 -3.72 -2.21 -14.33
CA ASP A 104 -3.42 -3.46 -13.63
C ASP A 104 -2.23 -3.22 -12.69
N LEU A 105 -2.52 -3.14 -11.39
CA LEU A 105 -1.51 -2.83 -10.39
C LEU A 105 -0.43 -3.90 -10.29
N VAL A 106 -0.78 -5.18 -10.41
CA VAL A 106 0.17 -6.29 -10.31
C VAL A 106 1.11 -6.30 -11.51
N GLU A 107 0.58 -6.12 -12.72
CA GLU A 107 1.38 -6.00 -13.94
C GLU A 107 2.29 -4.77 -13.89
N ALA A 108 1.75 -3.63 -13.46
CA ALA A 108 2.52 -2.39 -13.32
C ALA A 108 3.67 -2.54 -12.32
N MET A 109 3.43 -3.19 -11.17
CA MET A 109 4.47 -3.48 -10.17
C MET A 109 5.52 -4.44 -10.71
N SER A 110 5.12 -5.52 -11.40
CA SER A 110 6.04 -6.48 -12.02
C SER A 110 6.95 -5.81 -13.05
N THR A 111 6.37 -5.06 -13.97
CA THR A 111 7.11 -4.29 -14.97
C THR A 111 8.07 -3.27 -14.32
N LYS A 112 7.64 -2.64 -13.23
CA LYS A 112 8.49 -1.69 -12.51
C LYS A 112 9.64 -2.36 -11.79
N LEU A 113 9.41 -3.54 -11.24
CA LEU A 113 10.44 -4.36 -10.60
C LEU A 113 11.51 -4.81 -11.61
N ASP A 114 11.11 -5.27 -12.80
CA ASP A 114 12.04 -5.63 -13.86
C ASP A 114 12.90 -4.43 -14.28
N LYS A 115 12.30 -3.26 -14.47
CA LYS A 115 13.03 -2.02 -14.76
C LYS A 115 13.98 -1.62 -13.63
N ALA A 116 13.62 -1.88 -12.38
CA ALA A 116 14.50 -1.64 -11.23
C ALA A 116 15.67 -2.63 -11.23
N GLY A 117 15.45 -3.91 -11.53
CA GLY A 117 16.49 -4.94 -11.66
C GLY A 117 17.56 -4.58 -12.68
N LEU A 118 17.16 -3.98 -13.80
CA LEU A 118 18.12 -3.48 -14.81
C LEU A 118 18.98 -2.30 -14.29
N LYS A 119 18.41 -1.45 -13.42
CA LYS A 119 19.14 -0.30 -12.84
C LYS A 119 20.04 -0.69 -11.68
N TYR A 120 19.69 -1.76 -10.97
CA TYR A 120 20.38 -2.25 -9.77
C TYR A 120 20.81 -3.71 -9.96
N PRO A 121 21.77 -4.01 -10.88
CA PRO A 121 22.27 -5.36 -11.04
C PRO A 121 22.88 -5.86 -9.73
N VAL A 122 22.64 -7.14 -9.43
CA VAL A 122 22.99 -7.74 -8.13
C VAL A 122 24.45 -7.55 -7.78
N GLU A 123 25.33 -7.70 -8.77
CA GLU A 123 26.80 -7.63 -8.60
C GLU A 123 27.25 -6.24 -8.11
N LYS A 124 26.48 -5.18 -8.43
CA LYS A 124 26.82 -3.79 -8.08
C LYS A 124 26.02 -3.29 -6.88
N ALA A 125 24.79 -3.75 -6.71
CA ALA A 125 23.85 -3.21 -5.73
C ALA A 125 23.84 -3.97 -4.40
N LYS A 126 24.35 -5.20 -4.35
CA LYS A 126 24.33 -6.03 -3.15
C LYS A 126 25.08 -5.37 -1.99
N GLY A 127 24.39 -5.18 -0.87
CA GLY A 127 24.97 -4.66 0.38
C GLY A 127 25.22 -3.13 0.38
N THR A 128 24.65 -2.39 -0.58
CA THR A 128 24.73 -0.92 -0.61
C THR A 128 23.36 -0.30 -0.85
N SER A 129 23.14 0.90 -0.28
CA SER A 129 21.94 1.72 -0.49
C SER A 129 22.19 2.86 -1.50
N ARG A 130 23.33 2.85 -2.21
CA ARG A 130 23.67 3.89 -3.18
C ARG A 130 22.66 3.91 -4.32
N LYS A 131 22.39 5.12 -4.84
CA LYS A 131 21.55 5.28 -6.02
C LYS A 131 22.25 4.64 -7.25
N TYR A 132 21.47 4.11 -8.21
CA TYR A 132 22.00 3.44 -9.39
C TYR A 132 23.00 4.31 -10.18
N THR A 133 22.85 5.64 -10.16
CA THR A 133 23.78 6.59 -10.79
C THR A 133 25.14 6.67 -10.09
N GLU A 134 25.29 6.09 -8.90
CA GLU A 134 26.49 6.13 -8.06
C GLU A 134 27.17 4.75 -7.94
N LEU A 135 26.57 3.71 -8.53
CA LEU A 135 27.08 2.34 -8.40
C LEU A 135 28.39 2.09 -9.15
N ASP A 136 28.66 2.87 -10.20
CA ASP A 136 29.87 2.76 -11.01
C ASP A 136 31.04 3.64 -10.51
N HIS A 137 30.81 4.46 -9.50
CA HIS A 137 31.86 5.28 -8.85
C HIS A 137 32.32 4.57 -7.57
N LYS A 138 33.56 3.97 -7.66
CA LYS A 138 34.32 3.49 -6.50
C LYS A 138 34.96 4.66 -5.78
#